data_48659ade6dc0ce26ee0b50eb8e430a6f
#
_entry.id   48659ade6dc0ce26ee0b50eb8e430a6f
#
_cell.length_a   1.000
_cell.length_b   1.000
_cell.length_c   1.000
_cell.angle_alpha   90.00
_cell.angle_beta   90.00
_cell.angle_gamma   90.00
#
_symmetry.space_group_name_H-M   'P 1'
#
loop_
_entity.id
_entity.type
_entity.pdbx_description
1 polymer ?
#
loop_
_entity_poly.entity_id
_entity_poly.type
_entity_poly.pdbx_seq_one_letter_code
_entity_poly.pdbx_strand_id
1 'polypeptide(L)'
;SGITNSFPKWTIQGGTGRAVAMLQDPSQRGVIIEQLEQGKDVACLTLGDPTIYSTYIYIHRIVKAHGYATEIINGIPSFCAVSAKLQDSLVDRSEQLHIIPSTYDIEAALELPGTKVLMKAASKMPLVKATLKEKHMTGTMIENCGMPEEHIYHKIDEIPERASYYSIIVVKEGNHD
;
A
#
# COMPACT_ATOMS: atom_id res chain seq x y z
N SER A 1 -7.82 -2.38 21.81
CA SER A 1 -8.24 -0.99 21.65
C SER A 1 -7.96 -0.60 20.23
N GLY A 2 -9.04 -0.47 19.43
CA GLY A 2 -8.95 -0.24 17.99
C GLY A 2 -8.37 1.15 17.70
N ILE A 3 -7.46 1.20 16.74
CA ILE A 3 -7.09 2.43 16.08
C ILE A 3 -8.30 2.83 15.25
N THR A 4 -9.08 3.74 15.77
CA THR A 4 -10.08 4.46 14.98
C THR A 4 -9.32 5.39 14.07
N ASN A 5 -9.09 4.96 12.81
CA ASN A 5 -8.66 5.85 11.76
C ASN A 5 -9.72 6.95 11.64
N SER A 6 -9.37 8.15 12.08
CA SER A 6 -10.21 9.36 12.07
C SER A 6 -10.27 10.02 10.69
N PHE A 7 -10.27 9.25 9.62
CA PHE A 7 -10.71 9.76 8.34
C PHE A 7 -12.24 9.83 8.39
N PRO A 8 -12.85 10.99 8.11
CA PRO A 8 -14.30 11.11 8.07
C PRO A 8 -14.83 10.04 7.14
N LYS A 9 -15.76 9.22 7.62
CA LYS A 9 -16.35 8.11 6.86
C LYS A 9 -16.95 8.57 5.53
N TRP A 10 -17.20 9.86 5.38
CA TRP A 10 -17.74 10.51 4.18
C TRP A 10 -17.50 12.01 4.24
N THR A 11 -16.99 12.59 3.18
CA THR A 11 -17.20 14.01 2.88
C THR A 11 -17.83 14.07 1.51
N ILE A 12 -19.14 14.15 1.48
CA ILE A 12 -19.87 14.57 0.28
C ILE A 12 -19.81 16.09 0.32
N GLN A 13 -18.91 16.72 -0.41
CA GLN A 13 -18.99 18.15 -0.66
C GLN A 13 -20.01 18.36 -1.78
N GLY A 14 -21.20 18.82 -1.40
CA GLY A 14 -22.25 19.24 -2.30
C GLY A 14 -21.85 20.54 -3.00
N GLY A 15 -21.36 20.41 -4.21
CA GLY A 15 -21.29 21.43 -5.24
C GLY A 15 -21.76 20.77 -6.51
N THR A 16 -22.60 21.46 -7.26
CA THR A 16 -23.22 21.01 -8.51
C THR A 16 -22.55 19.82 -9.20
N GLY A 17 -23.08 18.61 -8.96
CA GLY A 17 -22.81 17.43 -9.77
C GLY A 17 -21.61 16.56 -9.39
N ARG A 18 -20.88 16.78 -8.30
CA ARG A 18 -19.73 15.95 -7.92
C ARG A 18 -19.83 15.42 -6.48
N ALA A 19 -19.60 14.13 -6.30
CA ALA A 19 -19.43 13.50 -5.00
C ALA A 19 -18.02 12.91 -4.86
N VAL A 20 -17.36 13.15 -3.72
CA VAL A 20 -16.06 12.57 -3.40
C VAL A 20 -16.26 11.50 -2.32
N ALA A 21 -15.87 10.28 -2.60
CA ALA A 21 -15.93 9.16 -1.66
C ALA A 21 -14.53 8.65 -1.32
N MET A 22 -14.19 8.57 -0.03
CA MET A 22 -13.04 7.82 0.43
C MET A 22 -13.52 6.44 0.84
N LEU A 23 -13.16 5.42 0.06
CA LEU A 23 -13.65 4.07 0.24
C LEU A 23 -12.63 3.23 0.98
N GLN A 24 -12.97 2.82 2.19
CA GLN A 24 -12.24 1.82 2.95
C GLN A 24 -12.98 0.47 3.01
N ASP A 25 -14.26 0.45 2.63
CA ASP A 25 -15.13 -0.72 2.75
C ASP A 25 -15.90 -0.97 1.43
N PRO A 26 -15.77 -2.17 0.83
CA PRO A 26 -16.53 -2.58 -0.36
C PRO A 26 -18.06 -2.58 -0.16
N SER A 27 -18.56 -2.63 1.09
CA SER A 27 -19.99 -2.56 1.39
C SER A 27 -20.63 -1.23 0.99
N GLN A 28 -19.81 -0.20 0.80
CA GLN A 28 -20.24 1.16 0.44
C GLN A 28 -20.57 1.35 -1.05
N ARG A 29 -20.49 0.29 -1.84
CA ARG A 29 -20.84 0.29 -3.28
C ARG A 29 -22.23 0.84 -3.59
N GLY A 30 -23.21 0.56 -2.72
CA GLY A 30 -24.59 1.03 -2.89
C GLY A 30 -24.69 2.55 -2.95
N VAL A 31 -23.97 3.23 -2.08
CA VAL A 31 -23.97 4.72 -2.01
C VAL A 31 -23.38 5.34 -3.29
N ILE A 32 -22.37 4.71 -3.90
CA ILE A 32 -21.80 5.21 -5.16
C ILE A 32 -22.82 5.10 -6.28
N ILE A 33 -23.47 3.96 -6.41
CA ILE A 33 -24.50 3.74 -7.44
C ILE A 33 -25.65 4.74 -7.28
N GLU A 34 -26.14 4.95 -6.05
CA GLU A 34 -27.18 5.96 -5.77
C GLU A 34 -26.77 7.37 -6.21
N GLN A 35 -25.52 7.78 -6.03
CA GLN A 35 -25.05 9.10 -6.49
C GLN A 35 -24.96 9.16 -8.03
N LEU A 36 -24.52 8.08 -8.67
CA LEU A 36 -24.46 7.99 -10.13
C LEU A 36 -25.87 7.99 -10.76
N GLU A 37 -26.84 7.32 -10.15
CA GLU A 37 -28.26 7.35 -10.55
C GLU A 37 -28.88 8.76 -10.48
N GLN A 38 -28.38 9.59 -9.57
CA GLN A 38 -28.74 11.01 -9.46
C GLN A 38 -28.02 11.90 -10.51
N GLY A 39 -27.26 11.32 -11.44
CA GLY A 39 -26.53 12.04 -12.48
C GLY A 39 -25.29 12.79 -11.98
N LYS A 40 -24.70 12.36 -10.85
CA LYS A 40 -23.50 12.97 -10.29
C LYS A 40 -22.24 12.24 -10.73
N ASP A 41 -21.15 12.97 -10.90
CA ASP A 41 -19.81 12.38 -10.99
C ASP A 41 -19.31 12.00 -9.59
N VAL A 42 -18.67 10.84 -9.46
CA VAL A 42 -18.13 10.36 -8.19
C VAL A 42 -16.62 10.18 -8.31
N ALA A 43 -15.85 10.85 -7.45
CA ALA A 43 -14.42 10.63 -7.32
C ALA A 43 -14.14 9.76 -6.09
N CYS A 44 -13.46 8.63 -6.29
CA CYS A 44 -13.02 7.73 -5.22
C CYS A 44 -11.53 7.96 -4.95
N LEU A 45 -11.20 8.42 -3.74
CA LEU A 45 -9.83 8.68 -3.34
C LEU A 45 -9.25 7.47 -2.60
N THR A 46 -8.01 7.10 -2.93
CA THR A 46 -7.25 6.06 -2.24
C THR A 46 -5.82 6.54 -1.99
N LEU A 47 -5.18 5.99 -0.96
CA LEU A 47 -3.75 6.20 -0.74
C LEU A 47 -2.94 5.30 -1.69
N GLY A 48 -1.87 5.86 -2.24
CA GLY A 48 -1.01 5.15 -3.18
C GLY A 48 -1.61 5.06 -4.59
N ASP A 49 -1.36 3.96 -5.27
CA ASP A 49 -1.89 3.68 -6.60
C ASP A 49 -3.13 2.77 -6.50
N PRO A 50 -4.26 3.11 -7.14
CA PRO A 50 -5.48 2.33 -7.07
C PRO A 50 -5.38 0.95 -7.74
N THR A 51 -4.35 0.70 -8.54
CA THR A 51 -4.14 -0.59 -9.23
C THR A 51 -3.31 -1.57 -8.41
N ILE A 52 -2.65 -1.12 -7.32
CA ILE A 52 -1.73 -1.93 -6.50
C ILE A 52 -2.38 -2.25 -5.14
N TYR A 53 -2.86 -3.47 -4.96
CA TYR A 53 -3.46 -4.00 -3.72
C TYR A 53 -4.53 -3.08 -3.09
N SER A 54 -5.25 -2.33 -3.92
CA SER A 54 -6.32 -1.44 -3.48
C SER A 54 -7.68 -2.13 -3.50
N THR A 55 -8.47 -1.94 -2.46
CA THR A 55 -9.86 -2.41 -2.42
C THR A 55 -10.78 -1.67 -3.40
N TYR A 56 -10.36 -0.49 -3.87
CA TYR A 56 -11.09 0.30 -4.86
C TYR A 56 -11.37 -0.50 -6.14
N ILE A 57 -10.45 -1.37 -6.58
CA ILE A 57 -10.61 -2.10 -7.84
C ILE A 57 -11.88 -2.98 -7.87
N TYR A 58 -12.33 -3.48 -6.72
CA TYR A 58 -13.56 -4.24 -6.63
C TYR A 58 -14.78 -3.37 -6.89
N ILE A 59 -14.77 -2.15 -6.36
CA ILE A 59 -15.84 -1.15 -6.57
C ILE A 59 -15.86 -0.69 -8.02
N HIS A 60 -14.70 -0.38 -8.59
CA HIS A 60 -14.55 -0.03 -10.00
C HIS A 60 -15.21 -1.08 -10.91
N ARG A 61 -14.93 -2.36 -10.67
CA ARG A 61 -15.51 -3.46 -11.45
C ARG A 61 -17.02 -3.53 -11.34
N ILE A 62 -17.57 -3.30 -10.14
CA ILE A 62 -19.02 -3.32 -9.90
C ILE A 62 -19.68 -2.13 -10.62
N VAL A 63 -19.16 -0.92 -10.46
CA VAL A 63 -19.69 0.30 -11.10
C VAL A 63 -19.68 0.17 -12.62
N LYS A 64 -18.58 -0.35 -13.18
CA LYS A 64 -18.46 -0.64 -14.61
C LYS A 64 -19.50 -1.69 -15.09
N ALA A 65 -19.74 -2.74 -14.30
CA ALA A 65 -20.73 -3.76 -14.61
C ALA A 65 -22.18 -3.24 -14.60
N HIS A 66 -22.45 -2.13 -13.88
CA HIS A 66 -23.73 -1.42 -13.92
C HIS A 66 -23.86 -0.48 -15.12
N GLY A 67 -22.87 -0.44 -16.03
CA GLY A 67 -22.93 0.34 -17.26
C GLY A 67 -22.45 1.79 -17.13
N TYR A 68 -21.91 2.20 -15.99
CA TYR A 68 -21.37 3.54 -15.82
C TYR A 68 -19.95 3.66 -16.40
N ALA A 69 -19.66 4.80 -17.01
CA ALA A 69 -18.29 5.14 -17.42
C ALA A 69 -17.38 5.27 -16.17
N THR A 70 -16.21 4.67 -16.24
CA THR A 70 -15.24 4.68 -15.15
C THR A 70 -13.85 4.96 -15.65
N GLU A 71 -13.06 5.72 -14.90
CA GLU A 71 -11.67 6.03 -15.19
C GLU A 71 -10.82 5.72 -13.96
N ILE A 72 -9.60 5.23 -14.18
CA ILE A 72 -8.60 5.04 -13.14
C ILE A 72 -7.49 6.06 -13.37
N ILE A 73 -7.26 6.91 -12.37
CA ILE A 73 -6.15 7.85 -12.37
C ILE A 73 -5.06 7.25 -11.49
N ASN A 74 -3.88 7.01 -12.07
CA ASN A 74 -2.76 6.43 -11.35
C ASN A 74 -2.26 7.37 -10.24
N GLY A 75 -1.80 6.76 -9.16
CA GLY A 75 -1.11 7.43 -8.08
C GLY A 75 0.36 6.99 -8.01
N ILE A 76 1.02 7.33 -6.91
CA ILE A 76 2.37 6.87 -6.62
C ILE A 76 2.26 5.64 -5.70
N PRO A 77 2.70 4.45 -6.12
CA PRO A 77 2.74 3.28 -5.25
C PRO A 77 3.57 3.56 -4.01
N SER A 78 3.15 3.04 -2.86
CA SER A 78 3.80 3.33 -1.57
C SER A 78 5.28 2.95 -1.55
N PHE A 79 5.68 1.88 -2.22
CA PHE A 79 7.09 1.48 -2.31
C PHE A 79 7.92 2.44 -3.17
N CYS A 80 7.34 3.09 -4.19
CA CYS A 80 8.02 4.16 -4.92
C CYS A 80 8.19 5.41 -4.04
N ALA A 81 7.19 5.76 -3.23
CA ALA A 81 7.30 6.86 -2.28
C ALA A 81 8.39 6.58 -1.23
N VAL A 82 8.48 5.33 -0.74
CA VAL A 82 9.53 4.87 0.17
C VAL A 82 10.92 5.00 -0.46
N SER A 83 11.10 4.53 -1.70
CA SER A 83 12.37 4.66 -2.43
C SER A 83 12.80 6.12 -2.59
N ALA A 84 11.87 6.98 -3.01
CA ALA A 84 12.14 8.42 -3.11
C ALA A 84 12.51 9.04 -1.76
N LYS A 85 11.90 8.60 -0.66
CA LYS A 85 12.22 9.07 0.68
C LYS A 85 13.61 8.62 1.14
N LEU A 86 13.99 7.39 0.80
CA LEU A 86 15.33 6.85 1.06
C LEU A 86 16.41 7.46 0.14
N GLN A 87 16.02 8.23 -0.88
CA GLN A 87 16.91 8.77 -1.91
C GLN A 87 17.74 7.69 -2.62
N ASP A 88 17.11 6.52 -2.85
CA ASP A 88 17.73 5.37 -3.47
C ASP A 88 16.78 4.71 -4.46
N SER A 89 17.31 4.01 -5.47
CA SER A 89 16.53 3.20 -6.40
C SER A 89 15.97 1.94 -5.72
N LEU A 90 14.84 1.41 -6.18
CA LEU A 90 14.39 0.08 -5.77
C LEU A 90 15.22 -1.01 -6.44
N VAL A 91 15.57 -0.80 -7.69
CA VAL A 91 16.31 -1.75 -8.52
C VAL A 91 17.27 -1.02 -9.43
N ASP A 92 18.39 -1.65 -9.74
CA ASP A 92 19.37 -1.15 -10.67
C ASP A 92 19.52 -2.08 -11.87
N ARG A 93 19.76 -1.50 -13.06
CA ARG A 93 20.03 -2.24 -14.31
C ARG A 93 18.99 -3.33 -14.60
N SER A 94 19.40 -4.61 -14.55
CA SER A 94 18.58 -5.80 -14.84
C SER A 94 18.10 -6.53 -13.59
N GLU A 95 18.24 -5.93 -12.42
CA GLU A 95 17.79 -6.51 -11.14
C GLU A 95 16.28 -6.73 -11.15
N GLN A 96 15.81 -7.82 -10.56
CA GLN A 96 14.38 -8.12 -10.44
C GLN A 96 13.78 -7.42 -9.25
N LEU A 97 12.51 -6.99 -9.38
CA LEU A 97 11.71 -6.41 -8.30
C LEU A 97 10.53 -7.32 -7.96
N HIS A 98 10.46 -7.75 -6.71
CA HIS A 98 9.36 -8.56 -6.19
C HIS A 98 8.55 -7.78 -5.17
N ILE A 99 7.26 -7.57 -5.43
CA ILE A 99 6.33 -6.90 -4.51
C ILE A 99 5.49 -7.97 -3.82
N ILE A 100 5.70 -8.15 -2.52
CA ILE A 100 5.26 -9.30 -1.75
C ILE A 100 4.31 -8.84 -0.64
N PRO A 101 3.00 -9.16 -0.71
CA PRO A 101 2.09 -8.92 0.40
C PRO A 101 2.32 -9.94 1.52
N SER A 102 2.12 -9.54 2.77
CA SER A 102 2.36 -10.37 3.97
C SER A 102 1.52 -11.66 4.06
N THR A 103 0.52 -11.80 3.20
CA THR A 103 -0.28 -13.03 3.08
C THR A 103 0.47 -14.15 2.39
N TYR A 104 1.59 -13.83 1.74
CA TYR A 104 2.44 -14.79 1.04
C TYR A 104 3.37 -15.54 2.02
N ASP A 105 3.94 -16.65 1.55
CA ASP A 105 5.02 -17.34 2.25
C ASP A 105 6.28 -16.46 2.20
N ILE A 106 6.64 -15.87 3.35
CA ILE A 106 7.77 -14.96 3.47
C ILE A 106 9.10 -15.67 3.21
N GLU A 107 9.25 -16.91 3.67
CA GLU A 107 10.48 -17.66 3.50
C GLU A 107 10.74 -17.95 2.02
N ALA A 108 9.74 -18.47 1.31
CA ALA A 108 9.82 -18.71 -0.12
C ALA A 108 10.03 -17.41 -0.93
N ALA A 109 9.38 -16.32 -0.51
CA ALA A 109 9.52 -15.02 -1.16
C ALA A 109 10.92 -14.43 -1.04
N LEU A 110 11.60 -14.65 0.08
CA LEU A 110 12.96 -14.15 0.32
C LEU A 110 14.03 -14.96 -0.43
N GLU A 111 13.71 -16.14 -0.96
CA GLU A 111 14.61 -16.90 -1.86
C GLU A 111 14.67 -16.34 -3.29
N LEU A 112 13.73 -15.49 -3.67
CA LEU A 112 13.71 -14.89 -5.01
C LEU A 112 14.92 -13.97 -5.20
N PRO A 113 15.56 -13.94 -6.39
CA PRO A 113 16.67 -13.04 -6.66
C PRO A 113 16.21 -11.57 -6.76
N GLY A 114 17.11 -10.62 -6.50
CA GLY A 114 16.86 -9.19 -6.63
C GLY A 114 16.16 -8.56 -5.43
N THR A 115 15.64 -7.36 -5.61
CA THR A 115 15.01 -6.58 -4.55
C THR A 115 13.60 -7.08 -4.21
N LYS A 116 13.31 -7.23 -2.91
CA LYS A 116 12.00 -7.61 -2.38
C LYS A 116 11.39 -6.44 -1.61
N VAL A 117 10.16 -6.11 -1.92
CA VAL A 117 9.35 -5.14 -1.18
C VAL A 117 8.28 -5.89 -0.39
N LEU A 118 8.41 -5.93 0.92
CA LEU A 118 7.44 -6.57 1.80
C LEU A 118 6.38 -5.54 2.21
N MET A 119 5.13 -5.79 1.82
CA MET A 119 4.00 -4.93 2.12
C MET A 119 3.06 -5.57 3.15
N LYS A 120 2.44 -4.75 4.01
CA LYS A 120 1.46 -5.20 5.01
C LYS A 120 2.02 -6.27 5.98
N ALA A 121 3.33 -6.21 6.26
CA ALA A 121 4.02 -7.19 7.08
C ALA A 121 3.83 -7.02 8.60
N ALA A 122 3.13 -5.98 9.04
CA ALA A 122 2.99 -5.61 10.46
C ALA A 122 2.54 -6.77 11.38
N SER A 123 1.59 -7.60 10.93
CA SER A 123 1.08 -8.74 11.71
C SER A 123 2.05 -9.92 11.79
N LYS A 124 3.04 -9.99 10.90
CA LYS A 124 4.05 -11.05 10.83
C LYS A 124 5.46 -10.53 11.11
N MET A 125 5.59 -9.34 11.69
CA MET A 125 6.88 -8.67 11.89
C MET A 125 7.92 -9.53 12.62
N PRO A 126 7.59 -10.26 13.72
CA PRO A 126 8.55 -11.14 14.36
C PRO A 126 9.11 -12.22 13.44
N LEU A 127 8.26 -12.85 12.62
CA LEU A 127 8.68 -13.84 11.64
C LEU A 127 9.58 -13.22 10.56
N VAL A 128 9.18 -12.09 10.01
CA VAL A 128 9.94 -11.37 8.98
C VAL A 128 11.34 -11.03 9.50
N LYS A 129 11.45 -10.45 10.70
CA LYS A 129 12.75 -10.13 11.32
C LYS A 129 13.61 -11.37 11.53
N ALA A 130 13.02 -12.45 12.06
CA ALA A 130 13.74 -13.69 12.30
C ALA A 130 14.31 -14.27 10.99
N THR A 131 13.48 -14.35 9.95
CA THR A 131 13.89 -14.90 8.65
C THR A 131 14.96 -14.04 7.98
N LEU A 132 14.81 -12.70 8.02
CA LEU A 132 15.82 -11.78 7.45
C LEU A 132 17.18 -11.92 8.16
N LYS A 133 17.18 -12.09 9.50
CA LYS A 133 18.41 -12.31 10.28
C LYS A 133 19.04 -13.66 9.99
N GLU A 134 18.25 -14.72 9.96
CA GLU A 134 18.71 -16.08 9.65
C GLU A 134 19.38 -16.14 8.28
N LYS A 135 18.82 -15.44 7.30
CA LYS A 135 19.36 -15.39 5.93
C LYS A 135 20.44 -14.33 5.73
N HIS A 136 20.86 -13.63 6.78
CA HIS A 136 21.86 -12.55 6.72
C HIS A 136 21.53 -11.46 5.67
N MET A 137 20.25 -11.21 5.46
CA MET A 137 19.78 -10.19 4.52
C MET A 137 19.84 -8.79 5.14
N THR A 138 19.95 -7.78 4.29
CA THR A 138 19.84 -6.37 4.68
C THR A 138 18.49 -5.84 4.29
N GLY A 139 17.92 -4.96 5.12
CA GLY A 139 16.63 -4.37 4.83
C GLY A 139 16.41 -3.06 5.57
N THR A 140 15.75 -2.15 4.92
CA THR A 140 15.31 -0.87 5.49
C THR A 140 13.78 -0.87 5.58
N MET A 141 13.23 -0.44 6.71
CA MET A 141 11.79 -0.28 6.86
C MET A 141 11.44 1.21 6.99
N ILE A 142 10.38 1.62 6.30
CA ILE A 142 9.70 2.88 6.58
C ILE A 142 8.29 2.59 7.07
N GLU A 143 7.95 3.21 8.18
CA GLU A 143 6.63 3.21 8.77
C GLU A 143 5.98 4.58 8.54
N ASN A 144 4.70 4.60 8.12
CA ASN A 144 3.92 5.82 7.89
C ASN A 144 4.60 6.84 6.94
N CYS A 145 5.20 6.38 5.85
CA CYS A 145 5.90 7.23 4.89
C CYS A 145 5.05 8.42 4.43
N GLY A 146 5.56 9.64 4.60
CA GLY A 146 4.87 10.88 4.26
C GLY A 146 3.78 11.32 5.26
N MET A 147 3.63 10.64 6.40
CA MET A 147 2.68 10.98 7.46
C MET A 147 3.42 11.62 8.67
N PRO A 148 2.70 12.28 9.61
CA PRO A 148 3.33 12.91 10.76
C PRO A 148 4.17 11.96 11.64
N GLU A 149 3.76 10.68 11.75
CA GLU A 149 4.46 9.66 12.54
C GLU A 149 5.41 8.81 11.67
N GLU A 150 5.98 9.40 10.63
CA GLU A 150 6.97 8.71 9.80
C GLU A 150 8.19 8.31 10.60
N HIS A 151 8.61 7.04 10.45
CA HIS A 151 9.84 6.53 11.04
C HIS A 151 10.61 5.64 10.05
N ILE A 152 11.93 5.81 10.01
CA ILE A 152 12.84 5.05 9.15
C ILE A 152 13.75 4.21 10.02
N TYR A 153 13.77 2.90 9.75
CA TYR A 153 14.63 1.91 10.39
C TYR A 153 15.63 1.41 9.35
N HIS A 154 16.89 1.82 9.48
CA HIS A 154 17.92 1.48 8.50
C HIS A 154 18.48 0.08 8.64
N LYS A 155 18.27 -0.57 9.78
CA LYS A 155 18.76 -1.91 10.08
C LYS A 155 17.63 -2.80 10.60
N ILE A 156 17.69 -4.10 10.28
CA ILE A 156 16.69 -5.08 10.72
C ILE A 156 16.57 -5.12 12.25
N ASP A 157 17.67 -4.93 12.98
CA ASP A 157 17.66 -4.92 14.45
C ASP A 157 16.85 -3.77 15.04
N GLU A 158 16.80 -2.64 14.35
CA GLU A 158 16.06 -1.45 14.77
C GLU A 158 14.55 -1.59 14.57
N ILE A 159 14.10 -2.51 13.70
CA ILE A 159 12.68 -2.70 13.39
C ILE A 159 11.96 -3.22 14.64
N PRO A 160 10.85 -2.57 15.08
CA PRO A 160 10.11 -3.02 16.25
C PRO A 160 9.35 -4.33 16.00
N GLU A 161 9.00 -5.05 17.06
CA GLU A 161 8.18 -6.27 16.99
C GLU A 161 6.74 -5.98 16.55
N ARG A 162 6.28 -4.74 16.73
CA ARG A 162 4.96 -4.26 16.31
C ARG A 162 5.15 -2.99 15.49
N ALA A 163 4.65 -3.03 14.27
CA ALA A 163 4.69 -1.91 13.35
C ALA A 163 3.28 -1.50 12.91
N SER A 164 3.16 -0.30 12.37
CA SER A 164 1.92 0.19 11.75
C SER A 164 1.54 -0.66 10.54
N TYR A 165 0.26 -0.66 10.20
CA TYR A 165 -0.24 -1.23 8.95
C TYR A 165 0.45 -0.63 7.71
N TYR A 166 0.84 0.65 7.79
CA TYR A 166 1.52 1.39 6.73
C TYR A 166 3.05 1.22 6.78
N SER A 167 3.52 0.00 7.00
CA SER A 167 4.94 -0.34 7.00
C SER A 167 5.34 -1.01 5.70
N ILE A 168 6.48 -0.60 5.16
CA ILE A 168 7.11 -1.19 3.99
C ILE A 168 8.55 -1.52 4.32
N ILE A 169 8.96 -2.75 4.03
CA ILE A 169 10.35 -3.19 4.15
C ILE A 169 10.90 -3.39 2.75
N VAL A 170 12.01 -2.75 2.44
CA VAL A 170 12.78 -2.95 1.22
C VAL A 170 13.99 -3.82 1.60
N VAL A 171 14.05 -5.01 1.02
CA VAL A 171 15.15 -5.95 1.19
C VAL A 171 15.95 -5.98 -0.10
N LYS A 172 17.18 -5.51 -0.08
CA LYS A 172 18.10 -5.57 -1.21
C LYS A 172 19.07 -6.75 -1.04
N GLU A 173 19.45 -7.36 -2.14
CA GLU A 173 20.63 -8.23 -2.13
C GLU A 173 21.83 -7.36 -1.81
N GLY A 174 22.71 -7.83 -0.90
CA GLY A 174 23.94 -7.11 -0.59
C GLY A 174 24.70 -6.86 -1.89
N ASN A 175 25.14 -5.63 -2.10
CA ASN A 175 26.05 -5.33 -3.20
C ASN A 175 27.23 -6.28 -3.11
N HIS A 176 27.31 -7.18 -4.05
CA HIS A 176 28.58 -7.81 -4.41
C HIS A 176 29.35 -6.74 -5.22
N ASP A 177 30.07 -5.86 -4.48
CA ASP A 177 31.11 -5.01 -5.07
C ASP A 177 32.23 -5.88 -5.66
#